data_d1a8ee99385998c301e8611e3918b03c
#
_entry.id   d1a8ee99385998c301e8611e3918b03c
#
_cell.length_a   1.000
_cell.length_b   1.000
_cell.length_c   1.000
_cell.angle_alpha   90.00
_cell.angle_beta   90.00
_cell.angle_gamma   90.00
#
_symmetry.space_group_name_H-M   'P 1'
#
loop_
_entity.id
_entity.type
_entity.pdbx_description
1 polymer ?
#
loop_
_entity_poly.entity_id
_entity_poly.type
_entity_poly.pdbx_seq_one_letter_code
_entity_poly.pdbx_strand_id
1 'polypeptide(L)'
;MSRANSQNPNLDVQVKAFIRSLAAKGGQPLHEIGYDAARKVLSDVQDICVEKGIVDIKDIDIPLENGGAARIRLICPEDAGIRLPVIFYIHGGGWVMGDENTHDRLIRELAV
;
A
#
# COMPACT_ATOMS: atom_id res chain seq x y z
N MET A 1 -10.86 -16.11 0.57
CA MET A 1 -11.81 -15.02 0.22
C MET A 1 -13.10 -15.64 -0.24
N SER A 2 -14.21 -15.28 0.38
CA SER A 2 -15.52 -15.88 0.09
C SER A 2 -15.97 -15.52 -1.33
N ARG A 3 -16.45 -16.54 -2.10
CA ARG A 3 -17.05 -16.38 -3.44
C ARG A 3 -18.21 -15.35 -3.48
N ALA A 4 -18.79 -15.02 -2.33
CA ALA A 4 -19.90 -14.08 -2.18
C ALA A 4 -19.57 -12.64 -2.60
N ASN A 5 -18.31 -12.21 -2.48
CA ASN A 5 -17.94 -10.80 -2.72
C ASN A 5 -17.89 -10.41 -4.21
N SER A 6 -17.55 -11.33 -5.11
CA SER A 6 -17.48 -11.01 -6.56
C SER A 6 -18.87 -10.89 -7.22
N GLN A 7 -19.94 -11.31 -6.53
CA GLN A 7 -21.32 -11.28 -7.03
C GLN A 7 -22.13 -10.10 -6.48
N ASN A 8 -21.56 -9.25 -5.61
CA ASN A 8 -22.28 -8.09 -5.09
C ASN A 8 -22.63 -7.14 -6.26
N PRO A 9 -23.93 -6.86 -6.52
CA PRO A 9 -24.35 -6.02 -7.64
C PRO A 9 -23.88 -4.57 -7.52
N ASN A 10 -23.62 -4.10 -6.30
CA ASN A 10 -23.25 -2.72 -6.00
C ASN A 10 -21.74 -2.43 -6.18
N LEU A 11 -20.93 -3.44 -6.50
CA LEU A 11 -19.51 -3.22 -6.76
C LEU A 11 -19.30 -2.65 -8.17
N ASP A 12 -18.35 -1.73 -8.29
CA ASP A 12 -17.85 -1.25 -9.58
C ASP A 12 -17.35 -2.40 -10.46
N VAL A 13 -17.47 -2.22 -11.78
CA VAL A 13 -17.11 -3.26 -12.77
C VAL A 13 -15.61 -3.58 -12.69
N GLN A 14 -14.75 -2.58 -12.52
CA GLN A 14 -13.29 -2.77 -12.43
C GLN A 14 -12.92 -3.50 -11.14
N VAL A 15 -13.57 -3.15 -10.03
CA VAL A 15 -13.39 -3.85 -8.73
C VAL A 15 -13.81 -5.31 -8.84
N LYS A 16 -14.96 -5.60 -9.50
CA LYS A 16 -15.39 -6.98 -9.76
C LYS A 16 -14.37 -7.76 -10.58
N ALA A 17 -13.84 -7.16 -11.64
CA ALA A 17 -12.82 -7.78 -12.49
C ALA A 17 -11.55 -8.08 -11.69
N PHE A 18 -11.09 -7.13 -10.87
CA PHE A 18 -9.93 -7.30 -10.00
C PHE A 18 -10.12 -8.44 -8.99
N ILE A 19 -11.25 -8.47 -8.27
CA ILE A 19 -11.55 -9.55 -7.31
C ILE A 19 -11.58 -10.91 -8.00
N ARG A 20 -12.16 -10.99 -9.21
CA ARG A 20 -12.17 -12.23 -10.00
C ARG A 20 -10.75 -12.66 -10.41
N SER A 21 -9.90 -11.73 -10.82
CA SER A 21 -8.51 -12.03 -11.18
C SER A 21 -7.71 -12.57 -9.99
N LEU A 22 -7.91 -12.00 -8.80
CA LEU A 22 -7.31 -12.52 -7.58
C LEU A 22 -7.81 -13.92 -7.23
N ALA A 23 -9.11 -14.15 -7.34
CA ALA A 23 -9.71 -15.47 -7.08
C ALA A 23 -9.24 -16.54 -8.09
N ALA A 24 -9.02 -16.17 -9.34
CA ALA A 24 -8.52 -17.06 -10.39
C ALA A 24 -7.05 -17.49 -10.18
N LYS A 25 -6.22 -16.68 -9.54
CA LYS A 25 -4.86 -17.04 -9.15
C LYS A 25 -4.81 -18.18 -8.12
N GLY A 26 -5.91 -18.40 -7.40
CA GLY A 26 -5.98 -19.42 -6.35
C GLY A 26 -5.06 -19.11 -5.18
N GLY A 27 -4.74 -20.15 -4.42
CA GLY A 27 -3.85 -20.05 -3.26
C GLY A 27 -4.56 -20.24 -1.93
N GLN A 28 -3.77 -20.46 -0.89
CA GLN A 28 -4.27 -20.58 0.47
C GLN A 28 -4.74 -19.21 1.01
N PRO A 29 -5.69 -19.17 1.95
CA PRO A 29 -6.08 -17.94 2.63
C PRO A 29 -4.89 -17.27 3.31
N LEU A 30 -4.83 -15.93 3.27
CA LEU A 30 -3.71 -15.16 3.81
C LEU A 30 -3.41 -15.45 5.30
N HIS A 31 -4.43 -15.78 6.08
CA HIS A 31 -4.27 -16.14 7.49
C HIS A 31 -3.69 -17.54 7.75
N GLU A 32 -3.53 -18.34 6.72
CA GLU A 32 -2.98 -19.71 6.80
C GLU A 32 -1.53 -19.81 6.29
N ILE A 33 -1.05 -18.81 5.53
CA ILE A 33 0.27 -18.89 4.88
C ILE A 33 1.42 -18.26 5.68
N GLY A 34 1.12 -17.71 6.86
CA GLY A 34 2.10 -16.99 7.69
C GLY A 34 2.39 -15.56 7.22
N TYR A 35 3.01 -14.77 8.09
CA TYR A 35 3.13 -13.32 7.91
C TYR A 35 3.99 -12.92 6.71
N ASP A 36 5.13 -13.58 6.52
CA ASP A 36 6.06 -13.20 5.43
C ASP A 36 5.48 -13.51 4.06
N ALA A 37 4.82 -14.67 3.93
CA ALA A 37 4.13 -15.02 2.69
C ALA A 37 2.93 -14.10 2.41
N ALA A 38 2.18 -13.70 3.45
CA ALA A 38 1.09 -12.76 3.31
C ALA A 38 1.56 -11.37 2.86
N ARG A 39 2.68 -10.87 3.40
CA ARG A 39 3.34 -9.61 2.96
C ARG A 39 3.74 -9.68 1.50
N LYS A 40 4.37 -10.80 1.12
CA LYS A 40 4.79 -10.99 -0.28
C LYS A 40 3.61 -10.96 -1.26
N VAL A 41 2.48 -11.55 -0.92
CA VAL A 41 1.27 -11.50 -1.77
C VAL A 41 0.84 -10.07 -2.04
N LEU A 42 0.84 -9.20 -1.03
CA LEU A 42 0.50 -7.79 -1.23
C LEU A 42 1.52 -7.06 -2.09
N SER A 43 2.81 -7.26 -1.81
CA SER A 43 3.90 -6.67 -2.60
C SER A 43 3.80 -7.08 -4.07
N ASP A 44 3.59 -8.37 -4.35
CA ASP A 44 3.46 -8.90 -5.72
C ASP A 44 2.23 -8.33 -6.46
N VAL A 45 1.14 -8.04 -5.74
CA VAL A 45 -0.06 -7.41 -6.33
C VAL A 45 0.19 -5.94 -6.67
N GLN A 46 1.02 -5.26 -5.88
CA GLN A 46 1.36 -3.84 -6.06
C GLN A 46 2.56 -3.63 -6.99
N ASP A 47 3.34 -4.67 -7.27
CA ASP A 47 4.49 -4.63 -8.20
C ASP A 47 4.00 -4.64 -9.66
N ILE A 48 3.31 -3.58 -10.03
CA ILE A 48 2.83 -3.34 -11.39
C ILE A 48 3.56 -2.13 -11.98
N CYS A 49 3.93 -2.26 -13.25
CA CYS A 49 4.53 -1.14 -13.98
C CYS A 49 3.47 -0.07 -14.25
N VAL A 50 3.44 0.95 -13.41
CA VAL A 50 2.57 2.13 -13.57
C VAL A 50 3.40 3.39 -13.48
N GLU A 51 2.99 4.40 -14.20
CA GLU A 51 3.57 5.73 -14.10
C GLU A 51 3.33 6.28 -12.68
N LYS A 52 4.37 6.85 -12.08
CA LYS A 52 4.32 7.42 -10.74
C LYS A 52 4.72 8.89 -10.82
N GLY A 53 4.07 9.72 -10.03
CA GLY A 53 4.43 11.12 -9.86
C GLY A 53 5.90 11.30 -9.47
N ILE A 54 6.55 12.33 -10.06
CA ILE A 54 7.93 12.68 -9.74
C ILE A 54 7.92 13.45 -8.42
N VAL A 55 8.68 12.99 -7.45
CA VAL A 55 8.72 13.53 -6.08
C VAL A 55 10.10 13.34 -5.46
N ASP A 56 10.42 14.20 -4.52
CA ASP A 56 11.54 14.02 -3.59
C ASP A 56 11.15 13.07 -2.47
N ILE A 57 11.99 12.08 -2.18
CA ILE A 57 11.78 11.09 -1.11
C ILE A 57 12.89 11.18 -0.09
N LYS A 58 12.52 11.21 1.19
CA LYS A 58 13.45 11.14 2.31
C LYS A 58 12.93 10.16 3.37
N ASP A 59 13.69 9.12 3.66
CA ASP A 59 13.42 8.21 4.77
C ASP A 59 14.10 8.69 6.04
N ILE A 60 13.37 8.69 7.16
CA ILE A 60 13.83 9.12 8.48
C ILE A 60 13.48 8.03 9.49
N ASP A 61 14.44 7.63 10.29
CA ASP A 61 14.22 6.74 11.42
C ASP A 61 14.07 7.58 12.70
N ILE A 62 12.91 7.48 13.36
CA ILE A 62 12.61 8.16 14.62
C ILE A 62 12.85 7.16 15.76
N PRO A 63 13.77 7.45 16.69
CA PRO A 63 14.00 6.57 17.83
C PRO A 63 12.74 6.50 18.73
N LEU A 64 12.40 5.29 19.18
CA LEU A 64 11.30 5.04 20.10
C LEU A 64 11.84 4.85 21.51
N GLU A 65 11.03 5.15 22.52
CA GLU A 65 11.38 5.02 23.95
C GLU A 65 11.79 3.59 24.35
N ASN A 66 11.29 2.57 23.66
CA ASN A 66 11.61 1.16 23.88
C ASN A 66 12.94 0.71 23.25
N GLY A 67 13.72 1.63 22.68
CA GLY A 67 15.00 1.35 22.00
C GLY A 67 14.86 0.90 20.54
N GLY A 68 13.64 0.84 20.00
CA GLY A 68 13.39 0.61 18.57
C GLY A 68 13.42 1.92 17.76
N ALA A 69 13.10 1.84 16.47
CA ALA A 69 12.91 2.99 15.61
C ALA A 69 11.64 2.82 14.77
N ALA A 70 10.93 3.92 14.52
CA ALA A 70 9.86 4.00 13.54
C ALA A 70 10.39 4.67 12.28
N ARG A 71 10.28 3.99 11.14
CA ARG A 71 10.63 4.57 9.85
C ARG A 71 9.47 5.41 9.32
N ILE A 72 9.79 6.65 8.93
CA ILE A 72 8.88 7.58 8.29
C ILE A 72 9.44 7.93 6.92
N ARG A 73 8.60 7.87 5.89
CA ARG A 73 8.92 8.35 4.55
C ARG A 73 8.27 9.72 4.35
N LEU A 74 9.09 10.74 4.07
CA LEU A 74 8.64 12.04 3.60
C LEU A 74 8.63 12.03 2.08
N ILE A 75 7.52 12.48 1.50
CA ILE A 75 7.34 12.61 0.06
C ILE A 75 6.90 14.04 -0.21
N CYS A 76 7.65 14.75 -1.05
CA CYS A 76 7.38 16.13 -1.43
C CYS A 76 7.36 16.27 -2.96
N PRO A 77 6.55 17.17 -3.54
CA PRO A 77 6.69 17.53 -4.95
C PRO A 77 8.11 18.06 -5.24
N GLU A 78 8.64 17.78 -6.43
CA GLU A 78 10.03 18.11 -6.80
C GLU A 78 10.33 19.62 -6.70
N ASP A 79 9.40 20.46 -7.10
CA ASP A 79 9.56 21.94 -7.06
C ASP A 79 8.76 22.58 -5.92
N ALA A 80 8.70 21.91 -4.79
CA ALA A 80 7.92 22.37 -3.64
C ALA A 80 8.43 23.73 -3.09
N GLY A 81 7.52 24.65 -2.88
CA GLY A 81 7.80 25.91 -2.19
C GLY A 81 8.21 25.69 -0.72
N ILE A 82 8.60 26.77 -0.05
CA ILE A 82 9.15 26.74 1.32
C ILE A 82 8.14 26.23 2.38
N ARG A 83 6.84 26.31 2.09
CA ARG A 83 5.77 25.90 3.02
C ARG A 83 4.69 25.13 2.29
N LEU A 84 4.55 23.86 2.62
CA LEU A 84 3.49 22.99 2.15
C LEU A 84 2.58 22.57 3.32
N PRO A 85 1.29 22.30 3.04
CA PRO A 85 0.46 21.56 4.00
C PRO A 85 1.04 20.17 4.19
N VAL A 86 0.83 19.59 5.37
CA VAL A 86 1.31 18.24 5.69
C VAL A 86 0.13 17.29 5.75
N ILE A 87 0.21 16.21 4.99
CA ILE A 87 -0.68 15.06 5.09
C ILE A 87 0.05 13.96 5.86
N PHE A 88 -0.48 13.55 7.00
CA PHE A 88 0.05 12.42 7.76
C PHE A 88 -0.73 11.15 7.37
N TYR A 89 -0.06 10.23 6.67
CA TYR A 89 -0.67 9.01 6.15
C TYR A 89 -0.19 7.78 6.93
N ILE A 90 -1.14 7.01 7.45
CA ILE A 90 -0.89 5.73 8.12
C ILE A 90 -1.54 4.65 7.27
N HIS A 91 -0.72 3.77 6.68
CA HIS A 91 -1.25 2.72 5.81
C HIS A 91 -2.05 1.66 6.57
N GLY A 92 -3.03 1.07 5.89
CA GLY A 92 -3.75 -0.11 6.37
C GLY A 92 -2.95 -1.40 6.13
N GLY A 93 -3.46 -2.52 6.61
CA GLY A 93 -2.83 -3.84 6.38
C GLY A 93 -2.95 -4.80 7.57
N GLY A 94 -3.82 -4.47 8.55
CA GLY A 94 -4.09 -5.33 9.71
C GLY A 94 -2.84 -5.58 10.57
N TRP A 95 -1.95 -4.60 10.68
CA TRP A 95 -0.65 -4.67 11.39
C TRP A 95 0.31 -5.76 10.88
N VAL A 96 -0.02 -6.41 9.79
CA VAL A 96 0.79 -7.50 9.20
C VAL A 96 1.31 -7.13 7.84
N MET A 97 0.47 -6.57 6.98
CA MET A 97 0.77 -6.29 5.57
C MET A 97 0.92 -4.79 5.34
N GLY A 98 1.58 -4.45 4.26
CA GLY A 98 1.80 -3.08 3.83
C GLY A 98 3.10 -2.49 4.36
N ASP A 99 3.68 -1.64 3.55
CA ASP A 99 4.89 -0.88 3.82
C ASP A 99 4.89 0.40 2.96
N GLU A 100 5.97 1.14 3.05
CA GLU A 100 6.17 2.36 2.28
C GLU A 100 6.18 2.15 0.75
N ASN A 101 6.47 0.94 0.28
CA ASN A 101 6.54 0.63 -1.15
C ASN A 101 5.16 0.22 -1.70
N THR A 102 4.40 -0.54 -0.92
CA THR A 102 3.07 -0.98 -1.32
C THR A 102 2.06 0.16 -1.42
N HIS A 103 2.31 1.30 -0.77
CA HIS A 103 1.47 2.49 -0.81
C HIS A 103 2.12 3.69 -1.54
N ASP A 104 3.33 3.51 -2.07
CA ASP A 104 4.15 4.55 -2.69
C ASP A 104 3.39 5.34 -3.78
N ARG A 105 2.71 4.65 -4.69
CA ARG A 105 1.94 5.30 -5.76
C ARG A 105 0.86 6.24 -5.22
N LEU A 106 0.03 5.74 -4.29
CA LEU A 106 -1.05 6.54 -3.71
C LEU A 106 -0.50 7.78 -3.01
N ILE A 107 0.59 7.63 -2.25
CA ILE A 107 1.17 8.75 -1.50
C ILE A 107 1.78 9.79 -2.44
N ARG A 108 2.41 9.38 -3.54
CA ARG A 108 2.90 10.30 -4.58
C ARG A 108 1.75 11.07 -5.23
N GLU A 109 0.64 10.41 -5.56
CA GLU A 109 -0.55 11.06 -6.12
C GLU A 109 -1.20 12.05 -5.14
N LEU A 110 -1.05 11.85 -3.82
CA LEU A 110 -1.50 12.81 -2.81
C LEU A 110 -0.54 13.98 -2.60
N ALA A 111 0.74 13.81 -2.95
CA ALA A 111 1.78 14.81 -2.77
C ALA A 111 1.83 15.83 -3.93
N VAL A 112 1.44 15.43 -5.15
CA VAL A 112 1.42 16.29 -6.35
C VAL A 112 0.01 16.74 -6.66
#